data_00ee3883d25d5a69346d2d250b5e4f74
#
_entry.id   00ee3883d25d5a69346d2d250b5e4f74
#
_cell.length_a   1.000
_cell.length_b   1.000
_cell.length_c   1.000
_cell.angle_alpha   90.00
_cell.angle_beta   90.00
_cell.angle_gamma   90.00
#
_symmetry.space_group_name_H-M   'P 1'
#
loop_
_entity.id
_entity.type
_entity.pdbx_description
1 polymer ?
#
loop_
_entity_poly.entity_id
_entity_poly.type
_entity_poly.pdbx_seq_one_letter_code
_entity_poly.pdbx_strand_id
1 'polypeptide(L)'
;MLSNDMREELVRGLIDIFQKDISMIILYGSVARNDASDESDIDVAIIVKNQMDKETKRRFISWVADMDIRYERVFSIIDIQESNMKKWENVLPFYQKVRKEGIVLWRAA
;
A
#
# COMPACT_ATOMS: atom_id res chain seq x y z
N MET A 1 -13.45 -3.22 -7.64
CA MET A 1 -13.25 -3.66 -6.25
C MET A 1 -12.08 -4.62 -6.16
N LEU A 2 -11.40 -4.65 -5.04
CA LEU A 2 -10.28 -5.56 -4.83
C LEU A 2 -10.83 -6.95 -4.48
N SER A 3 -10.44 -7.99 -5.24
CA SER A 3 -10.89 -9.35 -4.95
C SER A 3 -10.23 -9.86 -3.67
N ASN A 4 -10.83 -10.89 -3.05
CA ASN A 4 -10.25 -11.49 -1.85
C ASN A 4 -8.87 -12.09 -2.11
N ASP A 5 -8.67 -12.71 -3.26
CA ASP A 5 -7.38 -13.30 -3.62
C ASP A 5 -6.30 -12.23 -3.78
N MET A 6 -6.63 -11.14 -4.46
CA MET A 6 -5.70 -10.01 -4.62
C MET A 6 -5.35 -9.40 -3.27
N ARG A 7 -6.36 -9.21 -2.42
CA ARG A 7 -6.17 -8.64 -1.08
C ARG A 7 -5.25 -9.51 -0.24
N GLU A 8 -5.51 -10.81 -0.20
CA GLU A 8 -4.70 -11.74 0.58
C GLU A 8 -3.26 -11.79 0.10
N GLU A 9 -3.06 -11.86 -1.21
CA GLU A 9 -1.73 -11.92 -1.77
C GLU A 9 -0.97 -10.60 -1.56
N LEU A 10 -1.67 -9.47 -1.70
CA LEU A 10 -1.11 -8.15 -1.45
C LEU A 10 -0.62 -8.03 0.00
N VAL A 11 -1.47 -8.36 0.95
CA VAL A 11 -1.14 -8.28 2.37
C VAL A 11 0.00 -9.23 2.73
N ARG A 12 -0.11 -10.48 2.30
CA ARG A 12 0.89 -11.50 2.61
C ARG A 12 2.27 -11.15 2.02
N GLY A 13 2.29 -10.69 0.76
CA GLY A 13 3.53 -10.33 0.10
C GLY A 13 4.22 -9.14 0.77
N LEU A 14 3.46 -8.13 1.14
CA LEU A 14 4.02 -6.96 1.81
C LEU A 14 4.56 -7.30 3.20
N ILE A 15 3.83 -8.11 3.96
CA ILE A 15 4.30 -8.56 5.27
C ILE A 15 5.59 -9.39 5.14
N ASP A 16 5.64 -10.25 4.12
CA ASP A 16 6.81 -11.09 3.89
C ASP A 16 8.06 -10.25 3.56
N ILE A 17 7.90 -9.20 2.77
CA ILE A 17 9.01 -8.33 2.39
C ILE A 17 9.46 -7.45 3.55
N PHE A 18 8.53 -6.82 4.24
CA PHE A 18 8.86 -5.81 5.25
C PHE A 18 8.96 -6.35 6.67
N GLN A 19 8.38 -7.52 6.92
CA GLN A 19 8.44 -8.16 8.24
C GLN A 19 7.94 -7.23 9.35
N LYS A 20 8.74 -7.05 10.39
CA LYS A 20 8.35 -6.21 11.54
C LYS A 20 8.37 -4.72 11.25
N ASP A 21 8.90 -4.32 10.11
CA ASP A 21 9.01 -2.91 9.77
C ASP A 21 7.70 -2.32 9.25
N ILE A 22 6.75 -3.12 8.81
CA ILE A 22 5.47 -2.63 8.33
C ILE A 22 4.44 -2.56 9.46
N SER A 23 3.75 -1.42 9.55
CA SER A 23 2.75 -1.18 10.59
C SER A 23 1.33 -1.24 10.06
N MET A 24 1.11 -0.87 8.81
CA MET A 24 -0.24 -0.75 8.26
C MET A 24 -0.22 -0.81 6.74
N ILE A 25 -1.28 -1.35 6.18
CA ILE A 25 -1.50 -1.39 4.72
C ILE A 25 -2.87 -0.75 4.48
N ILE A 26 -2.90 0.30 3.66
CA ILE A 26 -4.11 1.09 3.42
C ILE A 26 -4.40 1.13 1.92
N LEU A 27 -5.62 0.77 1.55
CA LEU A 27 -6.12 0.93 0.19
C LEU A 27 -6.77 2.33 0.10
N TYR A 28 -6.40 3.12 -0.90
CA TYR A 28 -6.98 4.44 -1.08
C TYR A 28 -7.27 4.69 -2.56
N GLY A 29 -7.70 5.90 -2.89
CA GLY A 29 -7.97 6.26 -4.27
C GLY A 29 -9.28 5.66 -4.81
N SER A 30 -9.40 5.55 -6.13
CA SER A 30 -10.65 5.19 -6.78
C SER A 30 -11.14 3.79 -6.43
N VAL A 31 -10.25 2.83 -6.24
CA VAL A 31 -10.64 1.46 -5.85
C VAL A 31 -11.26 1.47 -4.45
N ALA A 32 -10.67 2.23 -3.52
CA ALA A 32 -11.23 2.35 -2.17
C ALA A 32 -12.60 3.02 -2.17
N ARG A 33 -12.80 4.03 -3.05
CA ARG A 33 -14.08 4.72 -3.18
C ARG A 33 -15.13 3.95 -3.95
N ASN A 34 -14.75 2.81 -4.52
CA ASN A 34 -15.62 1.95 -5.33
C ASN A 34 -16.15 2.66 -6.60
N ASP A 35 -15.36 3.59 -7.14
CA ASP A 35 -15.67 4.28 -8.40
C ASP A 35 -14.64 3.99 -9.49
N ALA A 36 -13.84 2.93 -9.30
CA ALA A 36 -12.79 2.53 -10.22
C ALA A 36 -13.34 1.68 -11.35
N SER A 37 -12.71 1.79 -12.53
CA SER A 37 -12.90 0.85 -13.63
C SER A 37 -11.91 -0.30 -13.46
N ASP A 38 -12.05 -1.34 -14.30
CA ASP A 38 -11.12 -2.47 -14.30
C ASP A 38 -9.70 -2.07 -14.71
N GLU A 39 -9.55 -0.88 -15.31
CA GLU A 39 -8.26 -0.37 -15.75
C GLU A 39 -7.64 0.60 -14.76
N SER A 40 -8.35 0.94 -13.69
CA SER A 40 -7.83 1.88 -12.69
C SER A 40 -6.66 1.28 -11.92
N ASP A 41 -5.70 2.13 -11.58
CA ASP A 41 -4.58 1.73 -10.70
C ASP A 41 -5.12 1.37 -9.33
N ILE A 42 -4.45 0.41 -8.70
CA ILE A 42 -4.76 0.03 -7.33
C ILE A 42 -3.78 0.80 -6.43
N ASP A 43 -4.28 1.83 -5.76
CA ASP A 43 -3.47 2.72 -4.94
C ASP A 43 -3.39 2.20 -3.51
N VAL A 44 -2.17 1.92 -3.07
CA VAL A 44 -1.92 1.37 -1.74
C VAL A 44 -0.84 2.19 -1.05
N ALA A 45 -1.08 2.54 0.20
CA ALA A 45 -0.08 3.17 1.05
C ALA A 45 0.33 2.17 2.13
N ILE A 46 1.63 1.99 2.32
CA ILE A 46 2.14 1.19 3.42
C ILE A 46 2.83 2.12 4.42
N ILE A 47 2.53 1.90 5.69
CA ILE A 47 3.18 2.67 6.77
C ILE A 47 4.30 1.80 7.31
N VAL A 48 5.51 2.33 7.27
CA VAL A 48 6.71 1.61 7.70
C VAL A 48 7.45 2.39 8.77
N LYS A 49 8.21 1.68 9.60
CA LYS A 49 8.95 2.30 10.70
C LYS A 49 10.20 3.00 10.20
N ASN A 50 10.90 2.38 9.26
CA ASN A 50 12.17 2.87 8.75
C ASN A 50 12.17 2.91 7.22
N GLN A 51 13.09 3.70 6.67
CA GLN A 51 13.29 3.74 5.23
C GLN A 51 13.81 2.39 4.76
N MET A 52 13.37 1.95 3.57
CA MET A 52 13.82 0.70 2.98
C MET A 52 15.32 0.75 2.70
N ASP A 53 16.02 -0.36 3.02
CA ASP A 53 17.39 -0.54 2.54
C ASP A 53 17.35 -1.01 1.07
N LYS A 54 18.52 -1.10 0.46
CA LYS A 54 18.63 -1.45 -0.96
C LYS A 54 18.08 -2.84 -1.27
N GLU A 55 18.34 -3.80 -0.40
CA GLU A 55 17.87 -5.18 -0.59
C GLU A 55 16.35 -5.28 -0.52
N THR A 56 15.76 -4.65 0.48
CA THR A 56 14.30 -4.61 0.65
C THR A 56 13.66 -3.91 -0.54
N LYS A 57 14.24 -2.80 -0.97
CA LYS A 57 13.71 -2.05 -2.12
C LYS A 57 13.72 -2.88 -3.39
N ARG A 58 14.80 -3.63 -3.63
CA ARG A 58 14.91 -4.49 -4.80
C ARG A 58 13.85 -5.59 -4.78
N ARG A 59 13.67 -6.24 -3.64
CA ARG A 59 12.63 -7.26 -3.45
C ARG A 59 11.24 -6.70 -3.66
N PHE A 60 11.00 -5.51 -3.11
CA PHE A 60 9.73 -4.83 -3.22
C PHE A 60 9.38 -4.50 -4.68
N ILE A 61 10.30 -3.89 -5.40
CA ILE A 61 10.09 -3.52 -6.81
C ILE A 61 9.82 -4.77 -7.65
N SER A 62 10.60 -5.83 -7.45
CA SER A 62 10.42 -7.09 -8.18
C SER A 62 9.05 -7.71 -7.90
N TRP A 63 8.63 -7.71 -6.64
CA TRP A 63 7.35 -8.26 -6.24
C TRP A 63 6.17 -7.47 -6.81
N VAL A 64 6.26 -6.13 -6.82
CA VAL A 64 5.21 -5.28 -7.41
C VAL A 64 5.07 -5.60 -8.90
N ALA A 65 6.18 -5.72 -9.62
CA ALA A 65 6.15 -6.07 -11.04
C ALA A 65 5.48 -7.42 -11.27
N ASP A 66 5.76 -8.41 -10.43
CA ASP A 66 5.12 -9.73 -10.52
C ASP A 66 3.62 -9.64 -10.28
N MET A 67 3.20 -8.83 -9.32
CA MET A 67 1.77 -8.61 -9.04
C MET A 67 1.08 -7.96 -10.23
N ASP A 68 1.71 -6.93 -10.81
CA ASP A 68 1.16 -6.24 -11.98
C ASP A 68 0.92 -7.21 -13.14
N ILE A 69 1.89 -8.08 -13.40
CA ILE A 69 1.80 -9.05 -14.49
C ILE A 69 0.74 -10.10 -14.18
N ARG A 70 0.72 -10.61 -12.96
CA ARG A 70 -0.20 -11.68 -12.57
C ARG A 70 -1.65 -11.27 -12.65
N TYR A 71 -1.96 -10.06 -12.21
CA TYR A 71 -3.34 -9.58 -12.16
C TYR A 71 -3.72 -8.66 -13.31
N GLU A 72 -2.76 -8.38 -14.20
CA GLU A 72 -2.97 -7.46 -15.33
C GLU A 72 -3.53 -6.13 -14.86
N ARG A 73 -3.00 -5.63 -13.73
CA ARG A 73 -3.38 -4.36 -13.11
C ARG A 73 -2.10 -3.62 -12.73
N VAL A 74 -2.22 -2.32 -12.52
CA VAL A 74 -1.10 -1.52 -12.01
C VAL A 74 -1.30 -1.31 -10.51
N PHE A 75 -0.35 -1.78 -9.71
CA PHE A 75 -0.34 -1.55 -8.27
C PHE A 75 0.58 -0.37 -7.98
N SER A 76 -0.01 0.74 -7.58
CA SER A 76 0.73 1.95 -7.23
C SER A 76 0.90 1.96 -5.71
N ILE A 77 2.03 1.43 -5.24
CA ILE A 77 2.27 1.26 -3.80
C ILE A 77 3.34 2.24 -3.35
N ILE A 78 2.99 3.07 -2.39
CA ILE A 78 3.90 4.06 -1.82
C ILE A 78 4.17 3.73 -0.36
N ASP A 79 5.40 3.98 0.08
CA ASP A 79 5.80 3.79 1.46
C ASP A 79 5.83 5.15 2.17
N ILE A 80 5.27 5.17 3.38
CA ILE A 80 5.22 6.36 4.23
C ILE A 80 5.81 5.95 5.58
N GLN A 81 6.83 6.68 6.03
CA GLN A 81 7.37 6.42 7.37
C GLN A 81 6.37 6.90 8.43
N GLU A 82 6.27 6.15 9.53
CA GLU A 82 5.36 6.48 10.62
C GLU A 82 5.51 7.93 11.11
N SER A 83 6.74 8.38 11.24
CA SER A 83 7.03 9.74 11.69
C SER A 83 6.47 10.79 10.75
N ASN A 84 6.53 10.54 9.44
CA ASN A 84 5.98 11.46 8.45
C ASN A 84 4.46 11.45 8.47
N MET A 85 3.85 10.28 8.66
CA MET A 85 2.39 10.20 8.73
C MET A 85 1.88 11.01 9.93
N LYS A 86 2.48 10.85 11.09
CA LYS A 86 2.11 11.62 12.29
C LYS A 86 2.28 13.11 12.10
N LYS A 87 3.37 13.52 11.45
CA LYS A 87 3.70 14.93 11.26
C LYS A 87 2.77 15.62 10.28
N TRP A 88 2.39 14.95 9.19
CA TRP A 88 1.73 15.60 8.05
C TRP A 88 0.28 15.20 7.82
N GLU A 89 -0.26 14.21 8.56
CA GLU A 89 -1.61 13.68 8.29
C GLU A 89 -2.72 14.71 8.41
N ASN A 90 -2.50 15.79 9.17
CA ASN A 90 -3.50 16.85 9.33
C ASN A 90 -3.17 18.10 8.52
N VAL A 91 -2.09 18.09 7.75
CA VAL A 91 -1.59 19.28 7.06
C VAL A 91 -1.54 19.10 5.54
N LEU A 92 -0.90 18.05 5.05
CA LEU A 92 -0.70 17.86 3.62
C LEU A 92 -1.88 17.11 2.99
N PRO A 93 -2.38 17.62 1.83
CA PRO A 93 -3.57 17.02 1.18
C PRO A 93 -3.45 15.53 0.90
N PHE A 94 -2.29 15.06 0.45
CA PHE A 94 -2.08 13.65 0.17
C PHE A 94 -2.27 12.79 1.42
N TYR A 95 -1.63 13.19 2.53
CA TYR A 95 -1.73 12.44 3.79
C TYR A 95 -3.15 12.49 4.36
N GLN A 96 -3.83 13.63 4.22
CA GLN A 96 -5.23 13.75 4.62
C GLN A 96 -6.12 12.80 3.82
N LYS A 97 -5.87 12.69 2.53
CA LYS A 97 -6.63 11.82 1.63
C LYS A 97 -6.48 10.36 2.03
N VAL A 98 -5.25 9.90 2.27
CA VAL A 98 -4.99 8.54 2.72
C VAL A 98 -5.71 8.25 4.03
N ARG A 99 -5.66 9.19 4.96
CA ARG A 99 -6.30 9.03 6.27
C ARG A 99 -7.83 8.99 6.19
N LYS A 100 -8.43 9.87 5.37
CA LYS A 100 -9.89 10.01 5.32
C LYS A 100 -10.56 8.99 4.41
N GLU A 101 -9.97 8.70 3.25
CA GLU A 101 -10.56 7.81 2.25
C GLU A 101 -10.06 6.38 2.36
N GLY A 102 -8.96 6.17 3.08
CA GLY A 102 -8.28 4.89 3.12
C GLY A 102 -9.07 3.81 3.85
N ILE A 103 -8.98 2.60 3.29
CA ILE A 103 -9.52 1.39 3.92
C ILE A 103 -8.32 0.60 4.43
N VAL A 104 -8.28 0.35 5.74
CA VAL A 104 -7.18 -0.41 6.34
C VAL A 104 -7.35 -1.88 5.96
N LEU A 105 -6.40 -2.42 5.19
CA LEU A 105 -6.40 -3.81 4.81
C LEU A 105 -5.74 -4.68 5.88
N TRP A 106 -4.77 -4.11 6.57
CA TRP A 106 -4.03 -4.82 7.62
C TRP A 106 -3.37 -3.82 8.56
N ARG A 107 -3.29 -4.20 9.82
CA ARG A 107 -2.64 -3.39 10.86
C ARG A 107 -1.87 -4.30 11.80
N ALA A 108 -0.64 -3.91 12.13
CA ALA A 108 0.17 -4.65 13.10
C ALA A 108 -0.45 -4.55 14.50
N ALA A 109 -0.34 -5.62 15.24
CA ALA A 109 -0.86 -5.69 16.61
C ALA A 109 -0.12 -4.75 17.55
#